data_9f673df02eaaa2e5e500b070a94896ac
#
_entry.id   9f673df02eaaa2e5e500b070a94896ac
#
_cell.length_a   1.000
_cell.length_b   1.000
_cell.length_c   1.000
_cell.angle_alpha   90.00
_cell.angle_beta   90.00
_cell.angle_gamma   90.00
#
_symmetry.space_group_name_H-M   'P 1'
#
loop_
_entity.id
_entity.type
_entity.pdbx_description
1 polymer ?
#
loop_
_entity_poly.entity_id
_entity_poly.type
_entity_poly.pdbx_seq_one_letter_code
_entity_poly.pdbx_strand_id
1 'polypeptide(L)'
;SGYGLPIGGVLAVENAVIPYGVGLDIGCRMCLSILDIPVSYLSGARDKYEKALAEHTKFGMYETHKSHVEHEIFDRDTFSLIPILKRLKDKAIKQMGTSGSGNHFVEFGEVELLADDPQIGLPKGKYLGILSHSGSRGFGAEIAQYYVRVAAEQCPLPKEAQQFAWLDLSTHLGLEYWTAMNLAGDYASACHDDIHRRLIRAV
;
A
#
# COMPACT_ATOMS: atom_id res chain seq x y z
N SER A 1 0.82 -13.15 1.07
CA SER A 1 1.19 -14.12 2.10
C SER A 1 -0.05 -14.82 2.65
N GLY A 2 0.14 -15.87 3.44
CA GLY A 2 -0.98 -16.67 3.96
C GLY A 2 -1.38 -17.85 3.07
N TYR A 3 -0.94 -17.89 1.85
CA TYR A 3 -1.19 -18.98 0.90
C TYR A 3 0.07 -19.84 0.75
N GLY A 4 0.39 -20.62 1.79
CA GLY A 4 1.51 -21.56 1.78
C GLY A 4 2.75 -21.14 2.57
N LEU A 5 2.89 -19.88 2.95
CA LEU A 5 3.90 -19.42 3.90
C LEU A 5 3.25 -18.95 5.20
N PRO A 6 3.88 -19.15 6.38
CA PRO A 6 3.36 -18.70 7.66
C PRO A 6 3.20 -17.16 7.69
N ILE A 7 2.09 -16.68 8.24
CA ILE A 7 1.91 -15.25 8.53
C ILE A 7 2.73 -14.92 9.78
N GLY A 8 3.46 -13.78 9.74
CA GLY A 8 4.31 -13.33 10.83
C GLY A 8 5.64 -14.09 10.94
N GLY A 9 5.97 -14.93 9.97
CA GLY A 9 7.28 -15.56 9.88
C GLY A 9 8.35 -14.54 9.47
N VAL A 10 9.57 -14.74 9.99
CA VAL A 10 10.76 -13.97 9.61
C VAL A 10 11.83 -14.94 9.13
N LEU A 11 12.39 -14.65 7.96
CA LEU A 11 13.50 -15.40 7.39
C LEU A 11 14.63 -14.44 7.05
N ALA A 12 15.78 -14.61 7.69
CA ALA A 12 16.98 -13.87 7.32
C ALA A 12 17.61 -14.50 6.08
N VAL A 13 17.85 -13.70 5.06
CA VAL A 13 18.52 -14.09 3.82
C VAL A 13 19.67 -13.12 3.54
N GLU A 14 20.73 -13.61 2.90
CA GLU A 14 21.88 -12.79 2.53
C GLU A 14 21.86 -12.56 1.02
N ASN A 15 21.92 -11.28 0.64
CA ASN A 15 21.98 -10.82 -0.75
C ASN A 15 20.89 -11.43 -1.67
N ALA A 16 19.72 -11.73 -1.11
CA ALA A 16 18.62 -12.37 -1.83
C ALA A 16 17.27 -11.80 -1.40
N VAL A 17 16.28 -11.95 -2.28
CA VAL A 17 14.89 -11.61 -1.97
C VAL A 17 13.97 -12.71 -2.48
N ILE A 18 12.96 -13.06 -1.68
CA ILE A 18 11.95 -14.07 -2.02
C ILE A 18 10.65 -13.33 -2.40
N PRO A 19 10.31 -13.19 -3.69
CA PRO A 19 9.15 -12.41 -4.11
C PRO A 19 7.83 -12.88 -3.51
N TYR A 20 7.64 -14.19 -3.39
CA TYR A 20 6.43 -14.74 -2.76
C TYR A 20 6.36 -14.42 -1.26
N GLY A 21 7.52 -14.37 -0.57
CA GLY A 21 7.62 -14.01 0.84
C GLY A 21 7.26 -12.55 1.12
N VAL A 22 7.59 -11.64 0.19
CA VAL A 22 7.14 -10.24 0.24
C VAL A 22 5.62 -10.15 0.16
N GLY A 23 4.99 -11.01 -0.63
CA GLY A 23 3.55 -11.10 -0.79
C GLY A 23 3.02 -10.38 -2.03
N LEU A 24 1.77 -10.70 -2.39
CA LEU A 24 1.13 -10.15 -3.59
C LEU A 24 0.73 -8.68 -3.43
N ASP A 25 0.37 -8.26 -2.23
CA ASP A 25 0.07 -6.85 -1.95
C ASP A 25 1.31 -6.16 -1.37
N ILE A 26 2.25 -5.87 -2.25
CA ILE A 26 3.52 -5.23 -1.89
C ILE A 26 3.24 -3.92 -1.17
N GLY A 27 3.81 -3.74 0.02
CA GLY A 27 3.67 -2.52 0.79
C GLY A 27 2.29 -2.30 1.41
N CYS A 28 1.46 -3.36 1.54
CA CYS A 28 0.25 -3.32 2.35
C CYS A 28 0.58 -2.80 3.74
N ARG A 29 -0.11 -1.74 4.17
CA ARG A 29 0.23 -1.00 5.39
C ARG A 29 -0.96 -0.28 6.00
N MET A 30 -0.75 0.19 7.22
CA MET A 30 -1.63 1.12 7.92
C MET A 30 -1.14 2.56 7.73
N CYS A 31 -2.08 3.49 7.64
CA CYS A 31 -1.80 4.92 7.71
C CYS A 31 -2.78 5.59 8.67
N LEU A 32 -2.28 6.41 9.57
CA LEU A 32 -3.06 7.18 10.54
C LEU A 32 -2.81 8.68 10.31
N SER A 33 -3.87 9.45 10.12
CA SER A 33 -3.85 10.92 10.21
C SER A 33 -4.60 11.37 11.44
N ILE A 34 -3.97 12.23 12.25
CA ILE A 34 -4.60 12.87 13.41
C ILE A 34 -5.04 14.26 12.97
N LEU A 35 -6.29 14.59 13.23
CA LEU A 35 -6.89 15.86 12.83
C LEU A 35 -7.03 16.78 14.05
N ASP A 36 -6.76 18.07 13.86
CA ASP A 36 -7.00 19.09 14.87
C ASP A 36 -8.51 19.44 14.93
N ILE A 37 -9.31 18.40 15.19
CA ILE A 37 -10.76 18.46 15.33
C ILE A 37 -11.13 17.74 16.63
N PRO A 38 -11.94 18.34 17.51
CA PRO A 38 -12.40 17.67 18.72
C PRO A 38 -13.15 16.37 18.39
N VAL A 39 -12.83 15.30 19.10
CA VAL A 39 -13.43 13.97 18.86
C VAL A 39 -14.94 13.96 19.03
N SER A 40 -15.51 14.88 19.84
CA SER A 40 -16.95 15.05 20.00
C SER A 40 -17.72 15.32 18.71
N TYR A 41 -17.03 15.86 17.69
CA TYR A 41 -17.63 16.09 16.37
C TYR A 41 -17.96 14.76 15.66
N LEU A 42 -17.24 13.67 15.97
CA LEU A 42 -17.52 12.37 15.37
C LEU A 42 -18.93 11.89 15.67
N SER A 43 -19.37 12.03 16.92
CA SER A 43 -20.73 11.64 17.33
C SER A 43 -21.79 12.68 16.93
N GLY A 44 -21.44 13.98 16.99
CA GLY A 44 -22.36 15.09 16.69
C GLY A 44 -22.63 15.30 15.20
N ALA A 45 -21.77 14.81 14.30
CA ALA A 45 -21.87 15.00 12.85
C ALA A 45 -21.69 13.67 12.08
N ARG A 46 -22.17 12.57 12.62
CA ARG A 46 -22.00 11.21 12.08
C ARG A 46 -22.31 11.11 10.59
N ASP A 47 -23.45 11.65 10.18
CA ASP A 47 -23.89 11.60 8.77
C ASP A 47 -22.89 12.26 7.81
N LYS A 48 -22.19 13.31 8.26
CA LYS A 48 -21.15 13.99 7.49
C LYS A 48 -19.98 13.06 7.23
N TYR A 49 -19.50 12.33 8.24
CA TYR A 49 -18.38 11.40 8.13
C TYR A 49 -18.75 10.15 7.32
N GLU A 50 -19.94 9.61 7.51
CA GLU A 50 -20.46 8.49 6.71
C GLU A 50 -20.55 8.88 5.23
N LYS A 51 -21.08 10.07 4.93
CA LYS A 51 -21.12 10.62 3.57
C LYS A 51 -19.73 10.81 2.97
N ALA A 52 -18.80 11.37 3.75
CA ALA A 52 -17.42 11.56 3.31
C ALA A 52 -16.77 10.21 2.92
N LEU A 53 -16.92 9.17 3.74
CA LEU A 53 -16.44 7.84 3.42
C LEU A 53 -17.10 7.28 2.15
N ALA A 54 -18.43 7.37 2.03
CA ALA A 54 -19.15 6.83 0.88
C ALA A 54 -18.78 7.51 -0.45
N GLU A 55 -18.55 8.83 -0.44
CA GLU A 55 -18.30 9.61 -1.65
C GLU A 55 -16.82 9.66 -2.04
N HIS A 56 -15.90 9.62 -1.06
CA HIS A 56 -14.48 9.89 -1.28
C HIS A 56 -13.57 8.66 -1.15
N THR A 57 -14.10 7.47 -0.82
CA THR A 57 -13.36 6.22 -0.89
C THR A 57 -13.89 5.33 -2.02
N LYS A 58 -13.03 4.41 -2.51
CA LYS A 58 -13.37 3.46 -3.56
C LYS A 58 -12.88 2.08 -3.17
N PHE A 59 -13.84 1.19 -2.82
CA PHE A 59 -13.57 -0.20 -2.49
C PHE A 59 -13.94 -1.12 -3.63
N GLY A 60 -13.07 -2.04 -3.95
CA GLY A 60 -13.24 -3.03 -5.01
C GLY A 60 -11.94 -3.28 -5.76
N MET A 61 -11.80 -4.49 -6.30
CA MET A 61 -10.55 -4.92 -6.96
C MET A 61 -10.24 -4.12 -8.24
N TYR A 62 -11.29 -3.71 -8.96
CA TYR A 62 -11.18 -3.02 -10.26
C TYR A 62 -11.62 -1.56 -10.20
N GLU A 63 -11.91 -1.05 -9.01
CA GLU A 63 -12.36 0.33 -8.86
C GLU A 63 -11.28 1.33 -9.28
N THR A 64 -11.77 2.42 -9.86
CA THR A 64 -10.95 3.55 -10.32
C THR A 64 -11.67 4.85 -10.03
N HIS A 65 -10.93 5.94 -9.88
CA HIS A 65 -11.52 7.28 -9.84
C HIS A 65 -11.87 7.76 -11.25
N LYS A 66 -12.95 8.56 -11.37
CA LYS A 66 -13.37 9.16 -12.65
C LYS A 66 -12.35 10.16 -13.19
N SER A 67 -11.68 10.89 -12.30
CA SER A 67 -10.59 11.82 -12.64
C SER A 67 -9.25 11.19 -12.28
N HIS A 68 -8.26 11.35 -13.15
CA HIS A 68 -6.89 10.95 -12.84
C HIS A 68 -6.34 11.78 -11.68
N VAL A 69 -5.61 11.13 -10.80
CA VAL A 69 -4.87 11.77 -9.72
C VAL A 69 -3.47 12.09 -10.24
N GLU A 70 -3.14 13.37 -10.28
CA GLU A 70 -1.76 13.79 -10.50
C GLU A 70 -0.96 13.57 -9.21
N HIS A 71 0.16 12.90 -9.32
CA HIS A 71 1.06 12.63 -8.20
C HIS A 71 2.49 12.48 -8.71
N GLU A 72 3.44 13.11 -8.02
CA GLU A 72 4.87 13.12 -8.37
C GLU A 72 5.50 11.73 -8.53
N ILE A 73 4.92 10.70 -7.90
CA ILE A 73 5.40 9.33 -8.05
C ILE A 73 5.43 8.89 -9.52
N PHE A 74 4.52 9.40 -10.36
CA PHE A 74 4.43 9.05 -11.78
C PHE A 74 5.49 9.74 -12.64
N ASP A 75 6.19 10.74 -12.09
CA ASP A 75 7.28 11.45 -12.77
C ASP A 75 8.62 10.72 -12.61
N ARG A 76 8.65 9.65 -11.80
CA ARG A 76 9.87 8.87 -11.60
C ARG A 76 10.29 8.13 -12.87
N ASP A 77 11.54 8.28 -13.28
CA ASP A 77 12.14 7.59 -14.42
C ASP A 77 12.05 6.06 -14.33
N THR A 78 11.98 5.53 -13.12
CA THR A 78 11.84 4.10 -12.83
C THR A 78 10.73 3.44 -13.64
N PHE A 79 9.60 4.15 -13.88
CA PHE A 79 8.52 3.63 -14.72
C PHE A 79 8.93 3.37 -16.17
N SER A 80 9.91 4.10 -16.69
CA SER A 80 10.40 3.94 -18.07
C SER A 80 11.53 2.93 -18.21
N LEU A 81 12.30 2.71 -17.13
CA LEU A 81 13.49 1.87 -17.12
C LEU A 81 13.19 0.36 -17.09
N ILE A 82 12.09 -0.04 -16.44
CA ILE A 82 11.74 -1.44 -16.24
C ILE A 82 10.51 -1.78 -17.08
N PRO A 83 10.59 -2.76 -18.01
CA PRO A 83 9.50 -3.04 -18.96
C PRO A 83 8.14 -3.31 -18.32
N ILE A 84 8.10 -4.08 -17.21
CA ILE A 84 6.85 -4.35 -16.51
C ILE A 84 6.25 -3.08 -15.89
N LEU A 85 7.07 -2.19 -15.32
CA LEU A 85 6.60 -0.94 -14.74
C LEU A 85 6.02 -0.01 -15.81
N LYS A 86 6.69 0.09 -16.96
CA LYS A 86 6.19 0.86 -18.11
C LYS A 86 4.81 0.38 -18.54
N ARG A 87 4.61 -0.95 -18.64
CA ARG A 87 3.32 -1.55 -18.97
C ARG A 87 2.23 -1.28 -17.95
N LEU A 88 2.59 -1.21 -16.66
CA LEU A 88 1.64 -1.07 -15.56
C LEU A 88 1.36 0.38 -15.15
N LYS A 89 2.06 1.37 -15.72
CA LYS A 89 1.93 2.78 -15.33
C LYS A 89 0.50 3.28 -15.45
N ASP A 90 -0.18 3.02 -16.55
CA ASP A 90 -1.57 3.44 -16.75
C ASP A 90 -2.54 2.82 -15.74
N LYS A 91 -2.30 1.55 -15.35
CA LYS A 91 -3.07 0.88 -14.30
C LYS A 91 -2.83 1.57 -12.95
N ALA A 92 -1.58 1.87 -12.61
CA ALA A 92 -1.25 2.58 -11.39
C ALA A 92 -1.94 3.95 -11.32
N ILE A 93 -1.90 4.74 -12.40
CA ILE A 93 -2.58 6.03 -12.49
C ILE A 93 -4.08 5.89 -12.25
N LYS A 94 -4.74 4.93 -12.91
CA LYS A 94 -6.19 4.70 -12.77
C LYS A 94 -6.62 4.25 -11.38
N GLN A 95 -5.77 3.50 -10.67
CA GLN A 95 -6.07 2.94 -9.35
C GLN A 95 -5.56 3.80 -8.19
N MET A 96 -4.85 4.91 -8.47
CA MET A 96 -4.34 5.81 -7.44
C MET A 96 -5.47 6.28 -6.50
N GLY A 97 -5.24 6.19 -5.19
CA GLY A 97 -6.19 6.63 -4.17
C GLY A 97 -7.43 5.73 -4.02
N THR A 98 -7.47 4.55 -4.65
CA THR A 98 -8.50 3.54 -4.35
C THR A 98 -8.08 2.70 -3.16
N SER A 99 -9.06 2.22 -2.38
CA SER A 99 -8.78 1.46 -1.14
C SER A 99 -8.59 -0.03 -1.38
N GLY A 100 -9.25 -0.59 -2.39
CA GLY A 100 -9.13 -1.99 -2.74
C GLY A 100 -10.16 -2.93 -2.12
N SER A 101 -9.76 -4.15 -1.80
CA SER A 101 -10.67 -5.20 -1.33
C SER A 101 -9.97 -6.10 -0.30
N GLY A 102 -10.70 -7.09 0.19
CA GLY A 102 -10.21 -8.02 1.21
C GLY A 102 -10.27 -7.40 2.59
N ASN A 103 -9.15 -7.39 3.30
CA ASN A 103 -9.03 -6.82 4.64
C ASN A 103 -8.73 -5.31 4.66
N HIS A 104 -8.82 -4.63 3.50
CA HIS A 104 -8.62 -3.19 3.43
C HIS A 104 -9.83 -2.42 3.97
N PHE A 105 -9.57 -1.34 4.67
CA PHE A 105 -10.60 -0.48 5.25
C PHE A 105 -10.13 0.98 5.33
N VAL A 106 -11.08 1.87 5.54
CA VAL A 106 -10.87 3.28 5.89
C VAL A 106 -11.93 3.67 6.89
N GLU A 107 -11.53 4.29 7.98
CA GLU A 107 -12.43 4.70 9.05
C GLU A 107 -12.06 6.03 9.67
N PHE A 108 -13.05 6.72 10.24
CA PHE A 108 -12.85 7.78 11.23
C PHE A 108 -12.96 7.18 12.62
N GLY A 109 -12.09 7.63 13.53
CA GLY A 109 -12.07 7.11 14.89
C GLY A 109 -11.48 8.09 15.89
N GLU A 110 -11.56 7.73 17.16
CA GLU A 110 -10.88 8.42 18.26
C GLU A 110 -9.44 7.92 18.34
N VAL A 111 -8.49 8.86 18.42
CA VAL A 111 -7.08 8.61 18.71
C VAL A 111 -6.76 9.18 20.08
N GLU A 112 -6.31 8.37 21.01
CA GLU A 112 -5.88 8.81 22.33
C GLU A 112 -4.35 8.82 22.43
N LEU A 113 -3.77 10.01 22.63
CA LEU A 113 -2.36 10.15 22.99
C LEU A 113 -2.22 10.07 24.50
N LEU A 114 -1.51 9.05 24.98
CA LEU A 114 -1.31 8.78 26.41
C LEU A 114 -0.28 9.72 27.04
N ALA A 115 0.54 10.37 26.23
CA ALA A 115 1.55 11.36 26.64
C ALA A 115 1.69 12.41 25.52
N ASP A 116 2.35 13.53 25.85
CA ASP A 116 2.75 14.52 24.84
C ASP A 116 3.70 13.86 23.82
N ASP A 117 3.46 14.10 22.55
CA ASP A 117 4.32 13.63 21.46
C ASP A 117 5.01 14.81 20.76
N PRO A 118 6.29 15.05 21.08
CA PRO A 118 7.03 16.17 20.48
C PRO A 118 7.36 15.97 19.01
N GLN A 119 7.28 14.74 18.46
CA GLN A 119 7.57 14.48 17.04
C GLN A 119 6.44 14.98 16.16
N ILE A 120 5.19 14.82 16.60
CA ILE A 120 4.01 15.32 15.89
C ILE A 120 3.50 16.64 16.46
N GLY A 121 4.11 17.13 17.55
CA GLY A 121 3.78 18.41 18.17
C GLY A 121 2.41 18.46 18.87
N LEU A 122 1.86 17.31 19.27
CA LEU A 122 0.57 17.21 19.91
C LEU A 122 0.69 16.85 21.39
N PRO A 123 -0.05 17.53 22.31
CA PRO A 123 -0.12 17.17 23.70
C PRO A 123 -0.93 15.87 23.92
N LYS A 124 -0.80 15.30 25.11
CA LYS A 124 -1.70 14.24 25.58
C LYS A 124 -3.15 14.67 25.41
N GLY A 125 -3.98 13.79 24.82
CA GLY A 125 -5.38 14.12 24.59
C GLY A 125 -6.08 13.15 23.65
N LYS A 126 -7.33 13.49 23.33
CA LYS A 126 -8.20 12.74 22.42
C LYS A 126 -8.44 13.55 21.15
N TYR A 127 -8.19 12.95 20.02
CA TYR A 127 -8.22 13.55 18.70
C TYR A 127 -9.10 12.74 17.76
N LEU A 128 -9.66 13.42 16.76
CA LEU A 128 -10.27 12.73 15.63
C LEU A 128 -9.16 12.20 14.71
N GLY A 129 -9.25 10.95 14.28
CA GLY A 129 -8.31 10.36 13.36
C GLY A 129 -8.98 9.74 12.14
N ILE A 130 -8.18 9.60 11.07
CA ILE A 130 -8.49 8.77 9.91
C ILE A 130 -7.49 7.64 9.92
N LEU A 131 -7.98 6.40 9.97
CA LEU A 131 -7.16 5.20 9.87
C LEU A 131 -7.51 4.47 8.58
N SER A 132 -6.49 4.13 7.79
CA SER A 132 -6.68 3.32 6.59
C SER A 132 -5.73 2.13 6.54
N HIS A 133 -6.22 1.02 5.99
CA HIS A 133 -5.45 -0.14 5.61
C HIS A 133 -5.62 -0.34 4.11
N SER A 134 -4.54 -0.22 3.36
CA SER A 134 -4.50 -0.37 1.91
C SER A 134 -3.10 -0.79 1.46
N GLY A 135 -2.91 -1.02 0.17
CA GLY A 135 -1.64 -1.47 -0.40
C GLY A 135 -1.42 -0.96 -1.82
N SER A 136 -0.55 -1.65 -2.54
CA SER A 136 -0.11 -1.27 -3.90
C SER A 136 -1.09 -1.63 -5.01
N ARG A 137 -2.30 -2.03 -4.68
CA ARG A 137 -3.39 -2.31 -5.61
C ARG A 137 -2.97 -3.37 -6.66
N GLY A 138 -3.66 -3.42 -7.80
CA GLY A 138 -3.32 -4.28 -8.92
C GLY A 138 -1.94 -4.00 -9.52
N PHE A 139 -1.39 -2.81 -9.31
CA PHE A 139 -0.03 -2.46 -9.72
C PHE A 139 1.00 -3.37 -9.03
N GLY A 140 1.04 -3.38 -7.69
CA GLY A 140 1.97 -4.23 -6.95
C GLY A 140 1.67 -5.72 -7.08
N ALA A 141 0.40 -6.11 -7.17
CA ALA A 141 0.02 -7.50 -7.36
C ALA A 141 0.58 -8.09 -8.68
N GLU A 142 0.54 -7.34 -9.78
CA GLU A 142 1.12 -7.80 -11.06
C GLU A 142 2.65 -7.83 -11.04
N ILE A 143 3.29 -6.89 -10.35
CA ILE A 143 4.75 -6.92 -10.10
C ILE A 143 5.10 -8.20 -9.34
N ALA A 144 4.44 -8.46 -8.21
CA ALA A 144 4.69 -9.64 -7.39
C ALA A 144 4.50 -10.94 -8.19
N GLN A 145 3.38 -11.08 -8.91
CA GLN A 145 3.11 -12.26 -9.73
C GLN A 145 4.14 -12.48 -10.82
N TYR A 146 4.61 -11.41 -11.45
CA TYR A 146 5.64 -11.50 -12.48
C TYR A 146 6.96 -12.02 -11.89
N TYR A 147 7.44 -11.41 -10.81
CA TYR A 147 8.73 -11.80 -10.24
C TYR A 147 8.69 -13.11 -9.44
N VAL A 148 7.54 -13.52 -8.94
CA VAL A 148 7.36 -14.89 -8.40
C VAL A 148 7.63 -15.94 -9.49
N ARG A 149 7.14 -15.72 -10.72
CA ARG A 149 7.42 -16.62 -11.84
C ARG A 149 8.89 -16.55 -12.25
N VAL A 150 9.46 -15.35 -12.38
CA VAL A 150 10.89 -15.18 -12.70
C VAL A 150 11.77 -15.87 -11.66
N ALA A 151 11.46 -15.73 -10.37
CA ALA A 151 12.21 -16.41 -9.31
C ALA A 151 12.12 -17.94 -9.44
N ALA A 152 10.94 -18.47 -9.71
CA ALA A 152 10.75 -19.92 -9.89
C ALA A 152 11.51 -20.46 -11.11
N GLU A 153 11.67 -19.67 -12.16
CA GLU A 153 12.47 -20.04 -13.36
C GLU A 153 13.98 -19.98 -13.08
N GLN A 154 14.44 -18.97 -12.32
CA GLN A 154 15.87 -18.79 -11.98
C GLN A 154 16.34 -19.73 -10.86
N CYS A 155 15.45 -20.10 -9.95
CA CYS A 155 15.73 -20.94 -8.80
C CYS A 155 14.74 -22.13 -8.77
N PRO A 156 14.96 -23.17 -9.56
CA PRO A 156 14.08 -24.34 -9.61
C PRO A 156 14.18 -25.15 -8.31
N LEU A 157 13.15 -25.03 -7.48
CA LEU A 157 13.02 -25.78 -6.22
C LEU A 157 11.98 -26.91 -6.36
N PRO A 158 12.04 -27.95 -5.51
CA PRO A 158 10.96 -28.92 -5.39
C PRO A 158 9.61 -28.24 -5.18
N LYS A 159 8.53 -28.87 -5.64
CA LYS A 159 7.17 -28.30 -5.62
C LYS A 159 6.77 -27.78 -4.22
N GLU A 160 7.16 -28.50 -3.17
CA GLU A 160 6.87 -28.17 -1.78
C GLU A 160 7.59 -26.90 -1.29
N ALA A 161 8.70 -26.56 -1.94
CA ALA A 161 9.53 -25.40 -1.59
C ALA A 161 9.48 -24.28 -2.65
N GLN A 162 8.70 -24.43 -3.71
CA GLN A 162 8.69 -23.50 -4.86
C GLN A 162 8.37 -22.04 -4.45
N GLN A 163 7.62 -21.85 -3.38
CA GLN A 163 7.29 -20.54 -2.84
C GLN A 163 8.49 -19.82 -2.19
N PHE A 164 9.58 -20.54 -1.92
CA PHE A 164 10.82 -19.97 -1.41
C PHE A 164 11.82 -19.63 -2.52
N ALA A 165 11.44 -19.77 -3.79
CA ALA A 165 12.29 -19.34 -4.89
C ALA A 165 12.68 -17.87 -4.74
N TRP A 166 13.97 -17.60 -4.90
CA TRP A 166 14.56 -16.28 -4.64
C TRP A 166 15.22 -15.70 -5.88
N LEU A 167 15.48 -14.40 -5.82
CA LEU A 167 16.31 -13.66 -6.76
C LEU A 167 17.56 -13.16 -6.03
N ASP A 168 18.73 -13.37 -6.63
CA ASP A 168 20.01 -12.87 -6.13
C ASP A 168 20.12 -11.36 -6.44
N LEU A 169 20.30 -10.54 -5.40
CA LEU A 169 20.39 -9.08 -5.52
C LEU A 169 21.68 -8.58 -6.20
N SER A 170 22.67 -9.45 -6.43
CA SER A 170 23.83 -9.12 -7.28
C SER A 170 23.53 -9.22 -8.77
N THR A 171 22.40 -9.79 -9.16
CA THR A 171 21.99 -9.97 -10.56
C THR A 171 21.11 -8.81 -11.04
N HIS A 172 21.05 -8.64 -12.36
CA HIS A 172 20.16 -7.65 -12.98
C HIS A 172 18.68 -7.88 -12.59
N LEU A 173 18.20 -9.14 -12.61
CA LEU A 173 16.82 -9.49 -12.28
C LEU A 173 16.50 -9.25 -10.80
N GLY A 174 17.42 -9.53 -9.90
CA GLY A 174 17.26 -9.25 -8.48
C GLY A 174 17.17 -7.75 -8.21
N LEU A 175 18.05 -6.95 -8.81
CA LEU A 175 18.01 -5.48 -8.69
C LEU A 175 16.76 -4.87 -9.34
N GLU A 176 16.34 -5.42 -10.48
CA GLU A 176 15.11 -4.99 -11.16
C GLU A 176 13.88 -5.22 -10.26
N TYR A 177 13.76 -6.42 -9.68
CA TYR A 177 12.68 -6.69 -8.72
C TYR A 177 12.76 -5.79 -7.49
N TRP A 178 13.94 -5.63 -6.90
CA TRP A 178 14.12 -4.77 -5.73
C TRP A 178 13.64 -3.34 -5.99
N THR A 179 13.99 -2.81 -7.16
CA THR A 179 13.58 -1.48 -7.60
C THR A 179 12.07 -1.40 -7.82
N ALA A 180 11.48 -2.39 -8.49
CA ALA A 180 10.05 -2.45 -8.74
C ALA A 180 9.23 -2.61 -7.44
N MET A 181 9.71 -3.44 -6.51
CA MET A 181 9.11 -3.65 -5.20
C MET A 181 9.09 -2.37 -4.37
N ASN A 182 10.20 -1.65 -4.31
CA ASN A 182 10.28 -0.38 -3.60
C ASN A 182 9.34 0.68 -4.21
N LEU A 183 9.29 0.77 -5.54
CA LEU A 183 8.33 1.66 -6.22
C LEU A 183 6.88 1.30 -5.88
N ALA A 184 6.54 0.01 -5.81
CA ALA A 184 5.21 -0.43 -5.41
C ALA A 184 4.88 -0.07 -3.94
N GLY A 185 5.88 -0.13 -3.05
CA GLY A 185 5.76 0.33 -1.66
C GLY A 185 5.51 1.84 -1.56
N ASP A 186 6.25 2.64 -2.33
CA ASP A 186 6.06 4.09 -2.39
C ASP A 186 4.70 4.45 -3.02
N TYR A 187 4.27 3.71 -4.03
CA TYR A 187 2.95 3.86 -4.62
C TYR A 187 1.82 3.55 -3.62
N ALA A 188 1.99 2.52 -2.77
CA ALA A 188 1.05 2.24 -1.69
C ALA A 188 0.95 3.41 -0.70
N SER A 189 2.08 4.05 -0.35
CA SER A 189 2.09 5.28 0.47
C SER A 189 1.31 6.41 -0.20
N ALA A 190 1.59 6.66 -1.48
CA ALA A 190 0.89 7.67 -2.26
C ALA A 190 -0.62 7.43 -2.35
N CYS A 191 -1.07 6.16 -2.41
CA CYS A 191 -2.49 5.82 -2.35
C CYS A 191 -3.12 6.25 -1.02
N HIS A 192 -2.45 6.00 0.11
CA HIS A 192 -2.93 6.44 1.43
C HIS A 192 -2.99 7.97 1.52
N ASP A 193 -1.97 8.67 1.03
CA ASP A 193 -1.93 10.13 1.03
C ASP A 193 -3.11 10.72 0.25
N ASP A 194 -3.47 10.15 -0.89
CA ASP A 194 -4.61 10.62 -1.67
C ASP A 194 -5.95 10.30 -0.98
N ILE A 195 -6.12 9.09 -0.41
CA ILE A 195 -7.31 8.71 0.37
C ILE A 195 -7.52 9.70 1.52
N HIS A 196 -6.50 9.91 2.35
CA HIS A 196 -6.57 10.80 3.51
C HIS A 196 -6.83 12.25 3.10
N ARG A 197 -6.13 12.75 2.07
CA ARG A 197 -6.32 14.11 1.54
C ARG A 197 -7.75 14.37 1.07
N ARG A 198 -8.37 13.39 0.38
CA ARG A 198 -9.78 13.49 -0.04
C ARG A 198 -10.72 13.56 1.14
N LEU A 199 -10.53 12.73 2.15
CA LEU A 199 -11.37 12.70 3.34
C LEU A 199 -11.19 13.96 4.18
N ILE A 200 -9.96 14.45 4.37
CA ILE A 200 -9.68 15.70 5.11
C ILE A 200 -10.37 16.89 4.44
N ARG A 201 -10.40 16.94 3.10
CA ARG A 201 -11.09 18.02 2.38
C ARG A 201 -12.61 17.94 2.45
N ALA A 202 -13.16 16.77 2.77
CA ALA A 202 -14.60 16.52 2.84
C ALA A 202 -15.20 16.79 4.22
N VAL A 203 -14.38 16.88 5.25
CA VAL A 203 -14.78 17.10 6.65
C VAL A 203 -14.22 18.41 7.18
#